data_51b036e27b560149e8771adb3466a292
#
_entry.id   51b036e27b560149e8771adb3466a292
#
_cell.length_a   1.000
_cell.length_b   1.000
_cell.length_c   1.000
_cell.angle_alpha   90.00
_cell.angle_beta   90.00
_cell.angle_gamma   90.00
#
_symmetry.space_group_name_H-M   'P 1'
#
loop_
_entity.id
_entity.type
_entity.pdbx_description
1 polymer ?
#
loop_
_entity_poly.entity_id
_entity_poly.type
_entity_poly.pdbx_seq_one_letter_code
_entity_poly.pdbx_strand_id
1 'polypeptide(L)'
;MSPHKISQKGMFAAIATFALFASTANSADVRYKDRLFEVEKKKDVTFASDVPYLSSPHMLTQVIQSMAGETLYFYSSENEVENKPLLMDLYTPTGDTEKKRAAVIVSHGGAMIAGAKDDTDQQTVNYCDSLAARGYVTASIQYRRGVTVSGSGMSYSIDSVDFARTVYRGVQDVSAAVRYMRKNADKLGVDPNRIYLIGNSSGAILSLENIYAKKESDFPSYMNKADAPKLGAIDIYGEQGVDSHANGAVALWGAIHNKDIIGDNKTPVLLVHGTDDETVLFKTGRPLGGGYSMAGSTLTIHTPTLYGSFVIDSILTAKKTEHETYFVDGAEHEFYDDYEYEKPVQDKVFNFLYKLASAENSGSTAIKHRVFAQAQNSAIQMGKGNMYFNIARGNNLKYAIMDIRGRSVMTGKASAGQSVDLTALNNGVYVLRVQGEKAIRFSITR
;
A
#
# COMPACT_ATOMS: atom_id res chain seq x y z
N MET A 1 -75.51 -32.34 36.32
CA MET A 1 -76.23 -32.95 35.19
C MET A 1 -75.36 -32.76 33.96
N SER A 2 -74.77 -33.88 33.55
CA SER A 2 -74.24 -34.15 32.18
C SER A 2 -75.44 -34.12 31.22
N PRO A 3 -75.30 -34.12 29.88
CA PRO A 3 -74.24 -34.77 29.07
C PRO A 3 -73.96 -34.19 27.67
N HIS A 4 -72.97 -34.83 27.08
CA HIS A 4 -72.83 -35.30 25.68
C HIS A 4 -72.24 -34.36 24.61
N LYS A 5 -71.05 -34.77 24.08
CA LYS A 5 -70.74 -35.55 22.85
C LYS A 5 -71.01 -34.75 21.57
N ILE A 6 -70.16 -34.67 20.61
CA ILE A 6 -69.45 -35.61 19.73
C ILE A 6 -68.50 -34.84 18.78
N SER A 7 -67.29 -35.21 18.66
CA SER A 7 -66.45 -35.52 17.47
C SER A 7 -66.93 -35.03 16.14
N GLN A 8 -66.03 -34.35 15.40
CA GLN A 8 -65.71 -34.78 14.05
C GLN A 8 -64.34 -34.15 13.58
N LYS A 9 -63.56 -35.05 13.03
CA LYS A 9 -62.29 -34.84 12.36
C LYS A 9 -62.51 -34.05 11.06
N GLY A 10 -61.78 -33.01 10.88
CA GLY A 10 -61.66 -32.32 9.59
C GLY A 10 -60.18 -32.22 9.24
N MET A 11 -59.74 -33.10 8.37
CA MET A 11 -58.40 -33.18 7.81
C MET A 11 -58.29 -32.09 6.74
N PHE A 12 -57.58 -30.99 7.01
CA PHE A 12 -57.20 -30.05 5.97
C PHE A 12 -55.78 -30.38 5.50
N ALA A 13 -55.68 -30.87 4.27
CA ALA A 13 -54.45 -30.99 3.52
C ALA A 13 -53.91 -29.61 3.19
N ALA A 14 -52.77 -29.22 3.78
CA ALA A 14 -52.04 -28.05 3.38
C ALA A 14 -51.23 -28.38 2.13
N ILE A 15 -51.66 -27.86 1.00
CA ILE A 15 -50.89 -27.83 -0.25
C ILE A 15 -49.76 -26.83 -0.04
N ALA A 16 -48.54 -27.33 0.19
CA ALA A 16 -47.33 -26.52 0.20
C ALA A 16 -46.99 -26.17 -1.25
N THR A 17 -47.30 -24.94 -1.63
CA THR A 17 -46.84 -24.37 -2.90
C THR A 17 -45.35 -24.02 -2.73
N PHE A 18 -44.49 -24.89 -3.28
CA PHE A 18 -43.09 -24.57 -3.46
C PHE A 18 -42.98 -23.47 -4.51
N ALA A 19 -42.79 -22.22 -4.06
CA ALA A 19 -42.33 -21.14 -4.92
C ALA A 19 -40.85 -21.42 -5.24
N LEU A 20 -40.58 -21.87 -6.46
CA LEU A 20 -39.24 -21.89 -7.04
C LEU A 20 -38.79 -20.42 -7.17
N PHE A 21 -38.05 -19.91 -6.20
CA PHE A 21 -37.22 -18.75 -6.43
C PHE A 21 -36.11 -19.19 -7.37
N ALA A 22 -36.21 -18.80 -8.62
CA ALA A 22 -35.08 -18.82 -9.52
C ALA A 22 -34.03 -17.88 -8.92
N SER A 23 -33.05 -18.43 -8.22
CA SER A 23 -31.84 -17.71 -7.82
C SER A 23 -31.16 -17.27 -9.11
N THR A 24 -31.16 -15.98 -9.39
CA THR A 24 -30.17 -15.38 -10.28
C THR A 24 -28.82 -15.87 -9.79
N ALA A 25 -28.10 -16.58 -10.65
CA ALA A 25 -26.76 -17.07 -10.35
C ALA A 25 -25.89 -15.85 -9.96
N ASN A 26 -25.74 -15.61 -8.66
CA ASN A 26 -24.69 -14.75 -8.15
C ASN A 26 -23.37 -15.42 -8.55
N SER A 27 -22.46 -14.64 -9.14
CA SER A 27 -21.09 -15.11 -9.30
C SER A 27 -20.61 -15.66 -7.96
N ALA A 28 -20.07 -16.87 -7.94
CA ALA A 28 -19.57 -17.48 -6.70
C ALA A 28 -18.59 -16.50 -6.02
N ASP A 29 -18.74 -16.32 -4.72
CA ASP A 29 -17.85 -15.50 -3.90
C ASP A 29 -16.40 -15.96 -4.05
N VAL A 30 -15.48 -15.03 -4.23
CA VAL A 30 -14.08 -15.31 -4.57
C VAL A 30 -13.17 -14.90 -3.42
N ARG A 31 -12.46 -15.89 -2.84
CA ARG A 31 -11.43 -15.66 -1.82
C ARG A 31 -10.40 -14.65 -2.32
N TYR A 32 -9.90 -13.81 -1.42
CA TYR A 32 -8.98 -12.70 -1.60
C TYR A 32 -9.56 -11.49 -2.36
N LYS A 33 -10.78 -11.62 -2.91
CA LYS A 33 -11.48 -10.54 -3.61
C LYS A 33 -12.68 -10.03 -2.83
N ASP A 34 -13.54 -10.93 -2.38
CA ASP A 34 -14.81 -10.60 -1.72
C ASP A 34 -14.66 -10.69 -0.19
N ARG A 35 -15.42 -9.90 0.56
CA ARG A 35 -15.47 -9.98 2.03
C ARG A 35 -16.32 -11.19 2.42
N LEU A 36 -15.69 -12.26 2.88
CA LEU A 36 -16.29 -13.56 3.16
C LEU A 36 -16.31 -13.91 4.65
N PHE A 37 -15.50 -13.24 5.45
CA PHE A 37 -15.26 -13.62 6.84
C PHE A 37 -15.44 -12.45 7.78
N GLU A 38 -15.91 -12.75 8.99
CA GLU A 38 -15.72 -11.90 10.15
C GLU A 38 -14.25 -11.89 10.54
N VAL A 39 -13.81 -10.84 11.24
CA VAL A 39 -12.40 -10.64 11.58
C VAL A 39 -12.20 -10.72 13.09
N GLU A 40 -11.30 -11.59 13.51
CA GLU A 40 -10.77 -11.60 14.87
C GLU A 40 -9.49 -10.75 14.93
N LYS A 41 -9.45 -9.79 15.87
CA LYS A 41 -8.29 -8.94 16.12
C LYS A 41 -7.63 -9.30 17.45
N LYS A 42 -6.36 -9.69 17.41
CA LYS A 42 -5.50 -9.88 18.58
C LYS A 42 -4.50 -8.73 18.67
N LYS A 43 -4.63 -7.90 19.72
CA LYS A 43 -3.75 -6.76 19.95
C LYS A 43 -2.42 -7.17 20.59
N ASP A 44 -1.40 -6.34 20.37
CA ASP A 44 -0.12 -6.35 21.07
C ASP A 44 0.61 -7.70 21.04
N VAL A 45 0.57 -8.37 19.90
CA VAL A 45 1.33 -9.59 19.67
C VAL A 45 2.81 -9.23 19.52
N THR A 46 3.66 -9.77 20.39
CA THR A 46 5.12 -9.60 20.30
C THR A 46 5.68 -10.38 19.12
N PHE A 47 6.40 -9.68 18.22
CA PHE A 47 7.08 -10.33 17.09
C PHE A 47 8.62 -10.28 17.17
N ALA A 48 9.16 -9.46 18.08
CA ALA A 48 10.57 -9.51 18.50
C ALA A 48 10.68 -9.01 19.94
N SER A 49 11.58 -9.61 20.73
CA SER A 49 11.85 -9.21 22.11
C SER A 49 13.21 -8.53 22.22
N ASP A 50 13.44 -7.81 23.31
CA ASP A 50 14.72 -7.21 23.67
C ASP A 50 15.32 -6.28 22.60
N VAL A 51 14.45 -5.51 21.96
CA VAL A 51 14.86 -4.57 20.91
C VAL A 51 15.17 -3.20 21.54
N PRO A 52 16.32 -2.58 21.26
CA PRO A 52 16.69 -1.29 21.84
C PRO A 52 15.89 -0.15 21.21
N TYR A 53 15.11 0.52 22.04
CA TYR A 53 14.42 1.78 21.73
C TYR A 53 15.19 2.96 22.28
N LEU A 54 15.23 4.07 21.57
CA LEU A 54 15.79 5.31 22.12
C LEU A 54 14.99 5.73 23.35
N SER A 55 15.67 6.14 24.42
CA SER A 55 15.07 6.42 25.74
C SER A 55 15.41 7.79 26.32
N SER A 56 16.11 8.66 25.57
CA SER A 56 16.44 10.04 25.98
C SER A 56 15.56 11.07 25.25
N PRO A 57 14.27 11.26 25.64
CA PRO A 57 13.37 12.15 24.92
C PRO A 57 13.89 13.59 24.89
N HIS A 58 13.86 14.20 23.71
CA HIS A 58 14.23 15.59 23.56
C HIS A 58 13.07 16.51 23.98
N MET A 59 13.36 17.69 24.49
CA MET A 59 12.36 18.66 24.94
C MET A 59 11.33 19.05 23.85
N LEU A 60 11.71 19.03 22.60
CA LEU A 60 10.79 19.28 21.46
C LEU A 60 9.60 18.32 21.44
N THR A 61 9.75 17.08 21.86
CA THR A 61 8.63 16.12 21.98
C THR A 61 7.53 16.68 22.88
N GLN A 62 7.89 17.19 24.06
CA GLN A 62 6.93 17.74 25.02
C GLN A 62 6.33 19.07 24.53
N VAL A 63 7.15 19.93 23.92
CA VAL A 63 6.67 21.21 23.37
C VAL A 63 5.64 20.99 22.30
N ILE A 64 5.91 20.12 21.32
CA ILE A 64 4.98 19.86 20.22
C ILE A 64 3.70 19.18 20.72
N GLN A 65 3.82 18.19 21.60
CA GLN A 65 2.67 17.54 22.21
C GLN A 65 1.74 18.54 22.92
N SER A 66 2.32 19.52 23.63
CA SER A 66 1.55 20.55 24.31
C SER A 66 0.85 21.55 23.38
N MET A 67 1.39 21.75 22.18
CA MET A 67 0.89 22.75 21.21
C MET A 67 -0.07 22.16 20.18
N ALA A 68 0.24 20.97 19.65
CA ALA A 68 -0.48 20.35 18.55
C ALA A 68 -1.32 19.12 18.97
N GLY A 69 -1.16 18.63 20.20
CA GLY A 69 -1.84 17.42 20.67
C GLY A 69 -1.25 16.13 20.10
N GLU A 70 -0.28 16.22 19.19
CA GLU A 70 0.35 15.09 18.54
C GLU A 70 1.67 14.71 19.23
N THR A 71 1.95 13.41 19.30
CA THR A 71 3.22 12.92 19.84
C THR A 71 4.22 12.67 18.72
N LEU A 72 5.19 13.59 18.58
CA LEU A 72 6.36 13.40 17.74
C LEU A 72 7.54 12.92 18.59
N TYR A 73 8.24 11.89 18.11
CA TYR A 73 9.31 11.24 18.85
C TYR A 73 10.67 11.81 18.45
N PHE A 74 11.18 12.72 19.29
CA PHE A 74 12.53 13.29 19.18
C PHE A 74 13.37 12.89 20.37
N TYR A 75 14.64 12.58 20.14
CA TYR A 75 15.58 12.09 21.15
C TYR A 75 16.85 12.95 21.19
N SER A 76 17.47 13.01 22.35
CA SER A 76 18.71 13.78 22.54
C SER A 76 19.96 12.94 22.22
N SER A 77 19.86 11.61 22.27
CA SER A 77 21.00 10.71 22.08
C SER A 77 20.55 9.34 21.56
N GLU A 78 21.40 8.69 20.77
CA GLU A 78 21.24 7.26 20.43
C GLU A 78 21.94 6.32 21.42
N ASN A 79 22.75 6.84 22.36
CA ASN A 79 23.49 6.04 23.32
C ASN A 79 22.63 5.60 24.51
N GLU A 80 21.47 6.21 24.70
CA GLU A 80 20.52 5.85 25.75
C GLU A 80 19.38 5.05 25.16
N VAL A 81 19.28 3.79 25.55
CA VAL A 81 18.27 2.86 25.05
C VAL A 81 17.58 2.10 26.17
N GLU A 82 16.35 1.70 25.92
CA GLU A 82 15.56 0.79 26.74
C GLU A 82 15.10 -0.38 25.87
N ASN A 83 15.34 -1.60 26.33
CA ASN A 83 14.89 -2.78 25.59
C ASN A 83 13.38 -3.00 25.77
N LYS A 84 12.67 -3.05 24.65
CA LYS A 84 11.22 -3.28 24.60
C LYS A 84 10.86 -4.29 23.51
N PRO A 85 9.68 -4.95 23.61
CA PRO A 85 9.20 -5.76 22.49
C PRO A 85 8.74 -4.91 21.32
N LEU A 86 8.91 -5.42 20.10
CA LEU A 86 8.19 -4.97 18.93
C LEU A 86 6.80 -5.61 18.91
N LEU A 87 5.77 -4.80 18.76
CA LEU A 87 4.38 -5.20 18.87
C LEU A 87 3.63 -5.03 17.53
N MET A 88 2.70 -5.94 17.26
CA MET A 88 1.76 -5.84 16.14
C MET A 88 0.34 -6.16 16.60
N ASP A 89 -0.66 -5.66 15.88
CA ASP A 89 -2.02 -6.15 15.94
C ASP A 89 -2.25 -7.14 14.82
N LEU A 90 -2.65 -8.35 15.16
CA LEU A 90 -2.88 -9.45 14.23
C LEU A 90 -4.38 -9.60 13.95
N TYR A 91 -4.76 -9.71 12.67
CA TYR A 91 -6.14 -9.88 12.22
C TYR A 91 -6.26 -11.20 11.45
N THR A 92 -7.23 -12.01 11.82
CA THR A 92 -7.45 -13.34 11.22
C THR A 92 -8.91 -13.52 10.82
N PRO A 93 -9.18 -14.21 9.69
CA PRO A 93 -10.55 -14.52 9.27
C PRO A 93 -11.16 -15.58 10.19
N THR A 94 -12.27 -15.25 10.86
CA THR A 94 -12.97 -16.12 11.79
C THR A 94 -13.66 -17.25 11.04
N GLY A 95 -13.51 -18.48 11.53
CA GLY A 95 -14.15 -19.65 10.95
C GLY A 95 -13.55 -20.15 9.64
N ASP A 96 -12.52 -19.51 9.14
CA ASP A 96 -11.82 -19.93 7.93
C ASP A 96 -10.91 -21.16 8.21
N THR A 97 -11.07 -22.21 7.41
CA THR A 97 -10.33 -23.47 7.55
C THR A 97 -9.07 -23.57 6.68
N GLU A 98 -8.80 -22.59 5.83
CA GLU A 98 -7.60 -22.54 4.99
C GLU A 98 -6.33 -22.54 5.86
N LYS A 99 -5.31 -23.31 5.46
CA LYS A 99 -4.05 -23.47 6.18
C LYS A 99 -2.84 -22.84 5.46
N LYS A 100 -3.05 -22.31 4.27
CA LYS A 100 -2.02 -21.65 3.46
C LYS A 100 -2.52 -20.33 2.93
N ARG A 101 -2.89 -19.42 3.84
CA ARG A 101 -3.36 -18.08 3.49
C ARG A 101 -2.20 -17.18 3.03
N ALA A 102 -2.48 -16.27 2.12
CA ALA A 102 -1.61 -15.14 1.94
C ALA A 102 -1.63 -14.25 3.20
N ALA A 103 -0.49 -13.66 3.54
CA ALA A 103 -0.38 -12.72 4.64
C ALA A 103 -0.01 -11.31 4.14
N VAL A 104 -0.47 -10.28 4.85
CA VAL A 104 -0.13 -8.87 4.55
C VAL A 104 0.26 -8.16 5.83
N ILE A 105 1.44 -7.55 5.83
CA ILE A 105 1.93 -6.70 6.91
C ILE A 105 1.76 -5.25 6.48
N VAL A 106 1.13 -4.45 7.33
CA VAL A 106 0.86 -3.03 7.06
C VAL A 106 1.70 -2.17 7.99
N SER A 107 2.45 -1.23 7.40
CA SER A 107 3.30 -0.26 8.10
C SER A 107 2.73 1.14 7.92
N HIS A 108 2.45 1.82 9.04
CA HIS A 108 1.92 3.18 9.05
C HIS A 108 2.91 4.22 8.51
N GLY A 109 2.44 5.42 8.19
CA GLY A 109 3.24 6.59 7.87
C GLY A 109 3.74 7.35 9.12
N GLY A 110 3.96 8.65 8.97
CA GLY A 110 4.35 9.54 10.08
C GLY A 110 5.84 9.91 10.10
N ALA A 111 6.48 9.98 8.95
CA ALA A 111 7.85 10.51 8.78
C ALA A 111 8.91 9.90 9.69
N MET A 112 8.76 8.64 10.10
CA MET A 112 9.61 7.95 11.10
C MET A 112 9.54 8.55 12.52
N ILE A 113 8.78 9.59 12.76
CA ILE A 113 8.68 10.29 14.05
C ILE A 113 7.29 10.28 14.65
N ALA A 114 6.27 9.86 13.91
CA ALA A 114 4.87 9.79 14.33
C ALA A 114 4.20 8.49 13.86
N GLY A 115 2.87 8.43 13.98
CA GLY A 115 2.04 7.30 13.56
C GLY A 115 1.99 6.15 14.56
N ALA A 116 1.06 5.24 14.40
CA ALA A 116 0.88 4.06 15.24
C ALA A 116 0.28 2.88 14.48
N LYS A 117 0.49 1.65 14.98
CA LYS A 117 -0.08 0.43 14.40
C LYS A 117 -1.60 0.38 14.41
N ASP A 118 -2.24 1.14 15.28
CA ASP A 118 -3.70 1.25 15.44
C ASP A 118 -4.26 2.57 14.92
N ASP A 119 -3.49 3.27 14.10
CA ASP A 119 -3.89 4.50 13.43
C ASP A 119 -4.98 4.21 12.39
N THR A 120 -6.11 4.90 12.53
CA THR A 120 -7.26 4.81 11.61
C THR A 120 -7.18 5.83 10.49
N ASP A 121 -6.57 6.97 10.72
CA ASP A 121 -6.53 8.08 9.78
C ASP A 121 -5.67 7.74 8.56
N GLN A 122 -4.63 6.94 8.75
CA GLN A 122 -3.75 6.47 7.67
C GLN A 122 -4.19 5.14 7.02
N GLN A 123 -5.44 4.75 7.15
CA GLN A 123 -6.00 3.53 6.57
C GLN A 123 -5.32 2.22 7.04
N THR A 124 -4.37 2.25 7.98
CA THR A 124 -3.60 1.08 8.45
C THR A 124 -4.52 -0.01 8.97
N VAL A 125 -5.42 0.33 9.89
CA VAL A 125 -6.42 -0.59 10.45
C VAL A 125 -7.42 -1.03 9.39
N ASN A 126 -7.85 -0.11 8.52
CA ASN A 126 -8.83 -0.38 7.46
C ASN A 126 -8.32 -1.40 6.44
N TYR A 127 -7.05 -1.32 6.03
CA TYR A 127 -6.43 -2.33 5.17
C TYR A 127 -6.36 -3.69 5.87
N CYS A 128 -5.93 -3.74 7.15
CA CYS A 128 -5.86 -4.98 7.91
C CYS A 128 -7.22 -5.67 8.01
N ASP A 129 -8.25 -4.96 8.45
CA ASP A 129 -9.61 -5.49 8.58
C ASP A 129 -10.18 -5.94 7.22
N SER A 130 -10.09 -5.06 6.22
CA SER A 130 -10.64 -5.33 4.89
C SER A 130 -10.00 -6.54 4.22
N LEU A 131 -8.70 -6.72 4.35
CA LEU A 131 -7.99 -7.86 3.77
C LEU A 131 -8.25 -9.14 4.57
N ALA A 132 -8.28 -9.08 5.91
CA ALA A 132 -8.61 -10.23 6.74
C ALA A 132 -10.03 -10.75 6.43
N ALA A 133 -11.01 -9.84 6.27
CA ALA A 133 -12.36 -10.22 5.84
C ALA A 133 -12.41 -10.89 4.46
N ARG A 134 -11.36 -10.75 3.64
CA ARG A 134 -11.20 -11.42 2.34
C ARG A 134 -10.41 -12.73 2.40
N GLY A 135 -9.99 -13.15 3.60
CA GLY A 135 -9.30 -14.42 3.83
C GLY A 135 -7.79 -14.34 3.87
N TYR A 136 -7.20 -13.15 3.97
CA TYR A 136 -5.79 -12.97 4.32
C TYR A 136 -5.59 -13.10 5.84
N VAL A 137 -4.36 -13.38 6.26
CA VAL A 137 -3.90 -13.04 7.61
C VAL A 137 -3.18 -11.71 7.54
N THR A 138 -3.57 -10.73 8.36
CA THR A 138 -2.95 -9.40 8.28
C THR A 138 -2.41 -8.95 9.63
N ALA A 139 -1.40 -8.09 9.58
CA ALA A 139 -0.85 -7.48 10.79
C ALA A 139 -0.54 -6.01 10.54
N SER A 140 -0.93 -5.14 11.47
CA SER A 140 -0.38 -3.79 11.55
C SER A 140 0.75 -3.77 12.55
N ILE A 141 1.92 -3.29 12.16
CA ILE A 141 3.13 -3.32 12.99
C ILE A 141 3.45 -1.95 13.59
N GLN A 142 3.96 -1.97 14.84
CA GLN A 142 4.63 -0.82 15.41
C GLN A 142 6.12 -0.96 15.19
N TYR A 143 6.67 -0.25 14.22
CA TYR A 143 8.12 -0.13 14.05
C TYR A 143 8.68 0.96 14.94
N ARG A 144 10.00 0.92 15.26
CA ARG A 144 10.67 1.93 16.07
C ARG A 144 10.67 3.29 15.37
N ARG A 145 10.09 4.25 16.04
CA ARG A 145 10.01 5.66 15.60
C ARG A 145 11.04 6.49 16.37
N GLY A 146 11.32 7.63 15.82
CA GLY A 146 12.08 8.67 16.48
C GLY A 146 13.47 8.87 15.93
N VAL A 147 13.85 10.12 15.89
CA VAL A 147 15.12 10.60 15.36
C VAL A 147 15.84 11.43 16.42
N THR A 148 17.17 11.43 16.39
CA THR A 148 17.95 12.31 17.25
C THR A 148 17.96 13.75 16.71
N VAL A 149 17.90 14.70 17.63
CA VAL A 149 17.90 16.12 17.36
C VAL A 149 19.12 16.73 18.06
N SER A 150 19.85 17.55 17.31
CA SER A 150 20.95 18.35 17.81
C SER A 150 20.59 19.84 17.88
N GLY A 151 21.40 20.61 18.63
CA GLY A 151 21.18 22.02 18.83
C GLY A 151 20.62 22.38 20.20
N SER A 152 20.43 23.66 20.45
CA SER A 152 19.92 24.20 21.71
C SER A 152 19.31 25.58 21.54
N GLY A 153 18.54 26.01 22.55
CA GLY A 153 17.95 27.34 22.58
C GLY A 153 16.86 27.52 21.50
N MET A 154 17.15 28.33 20.47
CA MET A 154 16.17 28.66 19.42
C MET A 154 16.46 27.95 18.08
N SER A 155 17.49 27.09 18.02
CA SER A 155 17.90 26.42 16.78
C SER A 155 18.19 24.95 17.01
N TYR A 156 17.42 24.10 16.33
CA TYR A 156 17.52 22.65 16.37
C TYR A 156 17.72 22.11 14.95
N SER A 157 18.38 20.95 14.85
CA SER A 157 18.56 20.29 13.55
C SER A 157 18.47 18.76 13.67
N ILE A 158 17.93 18.15 12.62
CA ILE A 158 18.01 16.73 12.34
C ILE A 158 18.91 16.58 11.14
N ASP A 159 19.97 15.81 11.23
CA ASP A 159 20.84 15.58 10.09
C ASP A 159 20.45 14.32 9.29
N SER A 160 20.95 14.24 8.07
CA SER A 160 20.64 13.14 7.15
C SER A 160 21.16 11.79 7.64
N VAL A 161 22.17 11.78 8.48
CA VAL A 161 22.72 10.55 9.09
C VAL A 161 21.75 10.00 10.12
N ASP A 162 21.23 10.85 11.02
CA ASP A 162 20.28 10.46 12.06
C ASP A 162 18.97 9.96 11.42
N PHE A 163 18.52 10.62 10.36
CA PHE A 163 17.34 10.20 9.61
C PHE A 163 17.56 8.83 8.94
N ALA A 164 18.69 8.64 8.25
CA ALA A 164 19.02 7.35 7.61
C ALA A 164 19.11 6.20 8.62
N ARG A 165 19.67 6.45 9.81
CA ARG A 165 19.75 5.47 10.92
C ARG A 165 18.37 5.10 11.45
N THR A 166 17.44 6.07 11.50
CA THR A 166 16.06 5.81 11.90
C THR A 166 15.34 4.94 10.85
N VAL A 167 15.50 5.22 9.56
CA VAL A 167 14.99 4.37 8.48
C VAL A 167 15.53 2.95 8.60
N TYR A 168 16.84 2.79 8.82
CA TYR A 168 17.48 1.47 8.97
C TYR A 168 16.87 0.67 10.14
N ARG A 169 16.65 1.30 11.30
CA ARG A 169 15.94 0.64 12.43
C ARG A 169 14.54 0.18 12.04
N GLY A 170 13.80 0.99 11.30
CA GLY A 170 12.48 0.62 10.77
C GLY A 170 12.53 -0.58 9.82
N VAL A 171 13.54 -0.65 8.95
CA VAL A 171 13.75 -1.80 8.04
C VAL A 171 14.06 -3.08 8.83
N GLN A 172 14.87 -3.01 9.88
CA GLN A 172 15.10 -4.15 10.79
C GLN A 172 13.78 -4.65 11.39
N ASP A 173 12.89 -3.75 11.76
CA ASP A 173 11.61 -4.08 12.40
C ASP A 173 10.62 -4.71 11.40
N VAL A 174 10.50 -4.16 10.17
CA VAL A 174 9.71 -4.79 9.09
C VAL A 174 10.27 -6.18 8.76
N SER A 175 11.60 -6.31 8.68
CA SER A 175 12.28 -7.59 8.44
C SER A 175 11.98 -8.61 9.53
N ALA A 176 11.94 -8.19 10.80
CA ALA A 176 11.55 -9.04 11.91
C ALA A 176 10.09 -9.49 11.83
N ALA A 177 9.18 -8.61 11.41
CA ALA A 177 7.77 -8.94 11.23
C ALA A 177 7.56 -9.96 10.09
N VAL A 178 8.27 -9.81 8.97
CA VAL A 178 8.26 -10.80 7.87
C VAL A 178 8.74 -12.16 8.36
N ARG A 179 9.85 -12.21 9.11
CA ARG A 179 10.36 -13.47 9.67
C ARG A 179 9.40 -14.09 10.69
N TYR A 180 8.75 -13.27 11.53
CA TYR A 180 7.73 -13.75 12.44
C TYR A 180 6.59 -14.46 11.70
N MET A 181 6.01 -13.82 10.66
CA MET A 181 4.96 -14.45 9.86
C MET A 181 5.43 -15.74 9.21
N ARG A 182 6.65 -15.77 8.68
CA ARG A 182 7.23 -16.92 7.98
C ARG A 182 7.53 -18.07 8.92
N LYS A 183 8.10 -17.79 10.11
CA LYS A 183 8.46 -18.80 11.11
C LYS A 183 7.25 -19.41 11.80
N ASN A 184 6.20 -18.61 12.00
CA ASN A 184 4.95 -19.03 12.61
C ASN A 184 3.87 -19.41 11.57
N ALA A 185 4.24 -19.65 10.32
CA ALA A 185 3.33 -19.87 9.21
C ALA A 185 2.30 -20.96 9.49
N ASP A 186 2.73 -22.13 9.97
CA ASP A 186 1.83 -23.25 10.29
C ASP A 186 0.83 -22.87 11.41
N LYS A 187 1.28 -22.19 12.46
CA LYS A 187 0.44 -21.75 13.57
C LYS A 187 -0.60 -20.72 13.15
N LEU A 188 -0.20 -19.83 12.25
CA LEU A 188 -1.04 -18.75 11.74
C LEU A 188 -1.91 -19.19 10.55
N GLY A 189 -1.68 -20.38 10.00
CA GLY A 189 -2.32 -20.84 8.77
C GLY A 189 -1.91 -19.99 7.55
N VAL A 190 -0.64 -19.55 7.50
CA VAL A 190 -0.07 -18.71 6.45
C VAL A 190 0.79 -19.55 5.51
N ASP A 191 0.86 -19.17 4.25
CA ASP A 191 1.86 -19.67 3.32
C ASP A 191 3.15 -18.84 3.48
N PRO A 192 4.28 -19.43 3.87
CA PRO A 192 5.54 -18.71 4.07
C PRO A 192 6.09 -18.03 2.80
N ASN A 193 5.58 -18.39 1.62
CA ASN A 193 5.97 -17.82 0.33
C ASN A 193 4.99 -16.76 -0.18
N ARG A 194 3.94 -16.41 0.60
CA ARG A 194 2.92 -15.42 0.23
C ARG A 194 2.75 -14.36 1.31
N ILE A 195 3.85 -13.70 1.67
CA ILE A 195 3.88 -12.60 2.65
C ILE A 195 4.15 -11.30 1.91
N TYR A 196 3.21 -10.37 1.97
CA TYR A 196 3.23 -9.10 1.26
C TYR A 196 3.27 -7.93 2.23
N LEU A 197 3.72 -6.76 1.75
CA LEU A 197 3.75 -5.52 2.51
C LEU A 197 2.79 -4.49 1.92
N ILE A 198 2.19 -3.70 2.78
CA ILE A 198 1.60 -2.39 2.45
C ILE A 198 2.29 -1.36 3.33
N GLY A 199 2.79 -0.30 2.73
CA GLY A 199 3.33 0.83 3.46
C GLY A 199 2.78 2.15 2.96
N ASN A 200 2.56 3.07 3.89
CA ASN A 200 2.14 4.44 3.65
C ASN A 200 3.29 5.37 3.98
N SER A 201 3.68 6.29 3.08
CA SER A 201 4.70 7.32 3.33
C SER A 201 6.01 6.70 3.85
N SER A 202 6.41 6.99 5.09
CA SER A 202 7.55 6.34 5.73
C SER A 202 7.43 4.80 5.77
N GLY A 203 6.24 4.26 5.99
CA GLY A 203 5.99 2.81 5.90
C GLY A 203 6.20 2.26 4.50
N ALA A 204 5.92 3.05 3.45
CA ALA A 204 6.21 2.68 2.06
C ALA A 204 7.72 2.66 1.78
N ILE A 205 8.48 3.61 2.33
CA ILE A 205 9.95 3.59 2.30
C ILE A 205 10.45 2.27 2.92
N LEU A 206 9.98 1.92 4.14
CA LEU A 206 10.37 0.69 4.81
C LEU A 206 10.03 -0.56 4.00
N SER A 207 8.87 -0.59 3.34
CA SER A 207 8.42 -1.70 2.51
C SER A 207 9.28 -1.88 1.26
N LEU A 208 9.63 -0.79 0.59
CA LEU A 208 10.52 -0.80 -0.58
C LEU A 208 11.94 -1.18 -0.20
N GLU A 209 12.47 -0.63 0.90
CA GLU A 209 13.79 -1.01 1.41
C GLU A 209 13.83 -2.50 1.79
N ASN A 210 12.78 -3.05 2.41
CA ASN A 210 12.72 -4.47 2.75
C ASN A 210 12.83 -5.37 1.51
N ILE A 211 12.13 -5.05 0.42
CA ILE A 211 12.16 -5.92 -0.77
C ILE A 211 13.44 -5.77 -1.62
N TYR A 212 14.15 -4.64 -1.51
CA TYR A 212 15.31 -4.36 -2.36
C TYR A 212 16.65 -4.44 -1.64
N ALA A 213 16.78 -3.95 -0.41
CA ALA A 213 18.03 -3.99 0.35
C ALA A 213 18.23 -5.35 1.03
N LYS A 214 19.37 -6.00 0.78
CA LYS A 214 19.66 -7.36 1.23
C LYS A 214 20.58 -7.43 2.43
N LYS A 215 21.37 -6.40 2.67
CA LYS A 215 22.42 -6.39 3.68
C LYS A 215 22.74 -4.96 4.13
N GLU A 216 23.38 -4.80 5.26
CA GLU A 216 23.79 -3.51 5.81
C GLU A 216 24.57 -2.65 4.81
N SER A 217 25.46 -3.26 4.01
CA SER A 217 26.27 -2.52 3.02
C SER A 217 25.48 -1.98 1.83
N ASP A 218 24.20 -2.32 1.69
CA ASP A 218 23.32 -1.72 0.68
C ASP A 218 22.85 -0.33 1.12
N PHE A 219 22.97 -0.03 2.42
CA PHE A 219 22.67 1.28 2.99
C PHE A 219 23.89 2.21 2.97
N PRO A 220 23.69 3.54 3.05
CA PRO A 220 24.78 4.48 2.99
C PRO A 220 25.80 4.29 4.11
N SER A 221 27.10 4.24 3.75
CA SER A 221 28.18 4.05 4.74
C SER A 221 28.29 5.19 5.77
N TYR A 222 27.77 6.38 5.46
CA TYR A 222 27.73 7.50 6.38
C TYR A 222 26.80 7.26 7.61
N MET A 223 25.92 6.23 7.58
CA MET A 223 25.19 5.80 8.78
C MET A 223 26.11 5.33 9.92
N ASN A 224 27.31 4.87 9.62
CA ASN A 224 28.25 4.34 10.58
C ASN A 224 28.98 5.49 11.28
N LYS A 225 28.33 6.10 12.28
CA LYS A 225 28.95 7.11 13.15
C LYS A 225 29.92 6.46 14.14
N ALA A 226 31.08 7.09 14.37
CA ALA A 226 32.05 6.59 15.33
C ALA A 226 31.57 6.69 16.80
N ASP A 227 30.72 7.66 17.08
CA ASP A 227 30.18 8.02 18.40
C ASP A 227 28.75 7.50 18.66
N ALA A 228 28.17 6.75 17.72
CA ALA A 228 26.85 6.15 17.86
C ALA A 228 26.92 4.62 17.93
N PRO A 229 25.92 3.95 18.55
CA PRO A 229 25.84 2.51 18.60
C PRO A 229 25.83 1.89 17.21
N LYS A 230 26.47 0.72 17.05
CA LYS A 230 26.30 -0.07 15.82
C LYS A 230 24.87 -0.56 15.70
N LEU A 231 24.26 -0.40 14.54
CA LEU A 231 22.88 -0.84 14.29
C LEU A 231 22.77 -2.36 14.08
N GLY A 232 23.86 -3.01 13.65
CA GLY A 232 23.89 -4.45 13.39
C GLY A 232 23.24 -4.82 12.06
N ALA A 233 23.09 -6.11 11.78
CA ALA A 233 22.53 -6.63 10.55
C ALA A 233 21.02 -6.32 10.41
N ILE A 234 20.51 -6.34 9.18
CA ILE A 234 19.08 -6.10 8.87
C ILE A 234 18.20 -7.13 9.62
N ASP A 235 18.68 -8.34 9.81
CA ASP A 235 17.96 -9.46 10.40
C ASP A 235 18.32 -9.74 11.87
N ILE A 236 18.88 -8.77 12.58
CA ILE A 236 19.40 -8.96 13.94
C ILE A 236 18.31 -9.29 14.99
N TYR A 237 17.08 -8.77 14.83
CA TYR A 237 16.00 -8.91 15.82
C TYR A 237 14.97 -9.95 15.42
N GLY A 238 14.30 -10.57 16.40
CA GLY A 238 13.20 -11.51 16.22
C GLY A 238 13.64 -12.89 15.73
N GLU A 239 12.77 -13.56 15.01
CA GLU A 239 12.96 -14.94 14.52
C GLU A 239 14.14 -15.05 13.56
N GLN A 240 14.91 -16.13 13.67
CA GLN A 240 16.11 -16.38 12.87
C GLN A 240 15.95 -17.60 11.95
N GLY A 241 16.83 -17.70 10.94
CA GLY A 241 16.94 -18.87 10.06
C GLY A 241 15.87 -18.96 8.96
N VAL A 242 15.16 -17.87 8.70
CA VAL A 242 14.23 -17.73 7.57
C VAL A 242 14.45 -16.39 6.87
N ASP A 243 14.05 -16.30 5.60
CA ASP A 243 14.21 -15.07 4.80
C ASP A 243 13.43 -13.89 5.39
N SER A 244 14.03 -12.72 5.41
CA SER A 244 13.49 -11.47 5.93
C SER A 244 12.78 -10.61 4.87
N HIS A 245 12.83 -11.00 3.60
CA HIS A 245 12.25 -10.23 2.51
C HIS A 245 10.82 -10.68 2.20
N ALA A 246 9.94 -9.73 1.98
CA ALA A 246 8.58 -10.01 1.56
C ALA A 246 8.52 -10.48 0.09
N ASN A 247 7.42 -11.15 -0.26
CA ASN A 247 7.17 -11.71 -1.59
C ASN A 247 6.48 -10.71 -2.56
N GLY A 248 6.20 -9.51 -2.10
CA GLY A 248 5.64 -8.39 -2.86
C GLY A 248 5.36 -7.19 -1.96
N ALA A 249 5.22 -6.01 -2.55
CA ALA A 249 4.95 -4.80 -1.79
C ALA A 249 3.98 -3.86 -2.51
N VAL A 250 3.21 -3.13 -1.72
CA VAL A 250 2.44 -1.96 -2.12
C VAL A 250 3.08 -0.75 -1.44
N ALA A 251 3.55 0.19 -2.22
CA ALA A 251 4.14 1.43 -1.76
C ALA A 251 3.24 2.62 -2.09
N LEU A 252 2.60 3.18 -1.06
CA LEU A 252 1.77 4.37 -1.17
C LEU A 252 2.67 5.58 -0.89
N TRP A 253 2.99 6.37 -1.94
CA TRP A 253 3.90 7.54 -1.92
C TRP A 253 5.22 7.29 -1.19
N GLY A 254 5.92 6.25 -1.63
CA GLY A 254 7.22 5.84 -1.08
C GLY A 254 8.42 6.22 -1.96
N ALA A 255 9.60 5.96 -1.43
CA ALA A 255 10.89 6.16 -2.09
C ALA A 255 11.95 5.19 -1.55
N ILE A 256 13.11 5.11 -2.19
CA ILE A 256 14.27 4.33 -1.74
C ILE A 256 15.52 5.22 -1.64
N HIS A 257 16.44 4.85 -0.73
CA HIS A 257 17.67 5.62 -0.52
C HIS A 257 18.70 5.42 -1.63
N ASN A 258 18.70 4.28 -2.30
CA ASN A 258 19.64 3.95 -3.36
C ASN A 258 18.93 3.17 -4.47
N LYS A 259 18.87 3.75 -5.65
CA LYS A 259 18.24 3.14 -6.83
C LYS A 259 18.94 1.88 -7.33
N ASP A 260 20.23 1.73 -7.05
CA ASP A 260 21.04 0.61 -7.56
C ASP A 260 20.76 -0.70 -6.79
N ILE A 261 20.17 -0.64 -5.59
CA ILE A 261 19.77 -1.83 -4.82
C ILE A 261 18.62 -2.62 -5.49
N ILE A 262 17.87 -1.99 -6.39
CA ILE A 262 16.87 -2.69 -7.21
C ILE A 262 17.51 -3.84 -7.96
N GLY A 263 18.74 -3.66 -8.49
CA GLY A 263 19.50 -4.72 -9.14
C GLY A 263 18.67 -5.52 -10.14
N ASP A 264 18.73 -6.84 -10.06
CA ASP A 264 17.90 -7.77 -10.84
C ASP A 264 16.74 -8.37 -10.03
N ASN A 265 16.34 -7.69 -8.95
CA ASN A 265 15.23 -8.09 -8.11
C ASN A 265 13.93 -8.14 -8.94
N LYS A 266 13.16 -9.22 -8.78
CA LYS A 266 11.90 -9.48 -9.49
C LYS A 266 10.68 -9.48 -8.57
N THR A 267 10.85 -9.04 -7.32
CA THR A 267 9.74 -8.95 -6.37
C THR A 267 8.68 -8.00 -6.91
N PRO A 268 7.43 -8.44 -7.07
CA PRO A 268 6.37 -7.61 -7.61
C PRO A 268 6.05 -6.42 -6.69
N VAL A 269 5.82 -5.26 -7.28
CA VAL A 269 5.51 -4.04 -6.56
C VAL A 269 4.40 -3.26 -7.24
N LEU A 270 3.51 -2.67 -6.42
CA LEU A 270 2.58 -1.63 -6.83
C LEU A 270 3.08 -0.29 -6.27
N LEU A 271 3.28 0.68 -7.16
CA LEU A 271 3.68 2.04 -6.82
C LEU A 271 2.49 2.99 -6.98
N VAL A 272 2.04 3.62 -5.91
CA VAL A 272 0.98 4.63 -5.90
C VAL A 272 1.60 5.95 -5.49
N HIS A 273 1.43 7.04 -6.28
CA HIS A 273 2.06 8.33 -5.97
C HIS A 273 1.35 9.50 -6.66
N GLY A 274 1.29 10.64 -5.98
CA GLY A 274 0.93 11.92 -6.58
C GLY A 274 2.13 12.55 -7.30
N THR A 275 1.93 13.15 -8.46
CA THR A 275 3.08 13.71 -9.23
C THR A 275 3.63 15.00 -8.64
N ASP A 276 2.83 15.70 -7.84
CA ASP A 276 3.17 16.97 -7.20
C ASP A 276 3.46 16.81 -5.70
N ASP A 277 3.74 15.57 -5.26
CA ASP A 277 4.12 15.26 -3.88
C ASP A 277 5.41 16.00 -3.49
N GLU A 278 5.28 16.95 -2.55
CA GLU A 278 6.37 17.75 -2.00
C GLU A 278 6.92 17.15 -0.69
N THR A 279 6.23 16.19 -0.06
CA THR A 279 6.63 15.53 1.18
C THR A 279 7.59 14.38 0.92
N VAL A 280 7.19 13.40 0.10
CA VAL A 280 8.07 12.36 -0.45
C VAL A 280 8.07 12.50 -1.96
N LEU A 281 9.10 13.11 -2.49
CA LEU A 281 9.10 13.57 -3.88
C LEU A 281 8.92 12.41 -4.87
N PHE A 282 8.00 12.60 -5.80
CA PHE A 282 7.67 11.63 -6.86
C PHE A 282 8.90 11.20 -7.69
N LYS A 283 9.82 12.14 -7.95
CA LYS A 283 11.08 11.91 -8.70
C LYS A 283 12.25 11.65 -7.76
N THR A 284 13.13 12.62 -7.63
CA THR A 284 14.33 12.54 -6.79
C THR A 284 14.38 13.80 -5.94
N GLY A 285 14.62 13.66 -4.66
CA GLY A 285 14.73 14.79 -3.77
C GLY A 285 14.96 14.40 -2.32
N ARG A 286 14.85 15.39 -1.44
CA ARG A 286 15.00 15.23 0.00
C ARG A 286 13.63 15.37 0.66
N PRO A 287 13.02 14.26 1.13
CA PRO A 287 11.72 14.32 1.77
C PRO A 287 11.78 15.16 3.04
N LEU A 288 10.76 15.95 3.32
CA LEU A 288 10.66 16.82 4.49
C LEU A 288 11.81 17.82 4.67
N GLY A 289 12.70 17.97 3.70
CA GLY A 289 13.85 18.87 3.81
C GLY A 289 13.39 20.32 3.94
N GLY A 290 13.92 21.06 4.94
CA GLY A 290 13.58 22.46 5.12
C GLY A 290 13.75 22.96 6.55
N GLY A 291 13.36 24.23 6.76
CA GLY A 291 13.30 24.87 8.06
C GLY A 291 11.87 25.06 8.53
N TYR A 292 11.57 24.61 9.71
CA TYR A 292 10.24 24.66 10.33
C TYR A 292 10.30 25.58 11.55
N SER A 293 9.43 26.59 11.60
CA SER A 293 9.29 27.47 12.78
C SER A 293 8.35 26.82 13.78
N MET A 294 8.83 26.64 15.01
CA MET A 294 8.07 25.97 16.08
C MET A 294 8.27 26.71 17.40
N ALA A 295 7.19 27.30 17.96
CA ALA A 295 7.21 27.92 19.28
C ALA A 295 8.37 28.91 19.54
N GLY A 296 8.70 29.73 18.55
CA GLY A 296 9.81 30.68 18.64
C GLY A 296 11.20 30.08 18.40
N SER A 297 11.25 28.78 18.06
CA SER A 297 12.45 28.06 17.67
C SER A 297 12.41 27.64 16.19
N THR A 298 13.56 27.36 15.60
CA THR A 298 13.65 26.80 14.25
C THR A 298 14.16 25.36 14.34
N LEU A 299 13.45 24.42 13.69
CA LEU A 299 13.89 23.07 13.45
C LEU A 299 14.29 22.94 11.98
N THR A 300 15.56 22.68 11.68
CA THR A 300 16.03 22.41 10.33
C THR A 300 16.15 20.91 10.12
N ILE A 301 15.49 20.39 9.08
CA ILE A 301 15.53 18.96 8.76
C ILE A 301 16.38 18.76 7.51
N HIS A 302 17.43 17.98 7.65
CA HIS A 302 18.29 17.51 6.57
C HIS A 302 18.05 16.01 6.39
N THR A 303 17.28 15.65 5.37
CA THR A 303 17.09 14.24 5.00
C THR A 303 18.06 13.81 3.90
N PRO A 304 18.39 12.53 3.76
CA PRO A 304 19.12 12.05 2.60
C PRO A 304 18.31 12.23 1.32
N THR A 305 18.99 12.28 0.19
CA THR A 305 18.32 12.22 -1.11
C THR A 305 17.71 10.83 -1.30
N LEU A 306 16.43 10.78 -1.64
CA LEU A 306 15.70 9.58 -1.97
C LEU A 306 15.25 9.58 -3.44
N TYR A 307 14.95 8.41 -3.95
CA TYR A 307 14.46 8.15 -5.30
C TYR A 307 13.00 7.69 -5.22
N GLY A 308 12.09 8.54 -5.66
CA GLY A 308 10.65 8.28 -5.60
C GLY A 308 10.14 7.32 -6.65
N SER A 309 8.83 7.11 -6.65
CA SER A 309 8.17 6.09 -7.47
C SER A 309 8.43 6.24 -8.96
N PHE A 310 8.60 7.45 -9.50
CA PHE A 310 8.96 7.67 -10.91
C PHE A 310 10.30 7.03 -11.28
N VAL A 311 11.31 7.16 -10.42
CA VAL A 311 12.64 6.59 -10.67
C VAL A 311 12.59 5.06 -10.58
N ILE A 312 11.88 4.53 -9.58
CA ILE A 312 11.69 3.09 -9.41
C ILE A 312 10.98 2.48 -10.63
N ASP A 313 9.86 3.08 -11.07
CA ASP A 313 9.11 2.69 -12.27
C ASP A 313 9.99 2.68 -13.52
N SER A 314 10.76 3.76 -13.72
CA SER A 314 11.67 3.89 -14.87
C SER A 314 12.70 2.76 -14.93
N ILE A 315 13.26 2.36 -13.77
CA ILE A 315 14.25 1.27 -13.69
C ILE A 315 13.57 -0.07 -13.95
N LEU A 316 12.43 -0.33 -13.32
CA LEU A 316 11.70 -1.59 -13.48
C LEU A 316 11.22 -1.78 -14.93
N THR A 317 10.72 -0.70 -15.55
CA THR A 317 10.33 -0.68 -16.98
C THR A 317 11.52 -0.98 -17.89
N ALA A 318 12.65 -0.30 -17.68
CA ALA A 318 13.86 -0.54 -18.47
C ALA A 318 14.37 -1.98 -18.34
N LYS A 319 14.25 -2.58 -17.16
CA LYS A 319 14.61 -3.97 -16.86
C LYS A 319 13.53 -4.98 -17.23
N LYS A 320 12.38 -4.55 -17.75
CA LYS A 320 11.21 -5.39 -18.05
C LYS A 320 10.79 -6.24 -16.83
N THR A 321 10.92 -5.68 -15.63
CA THR A 321 10.45 -6.28 -14.40
C THR A 321 8.97 -5.96 -14.24
N GLU A 322 8.16 -6.98 -13.93
CA GLU A 322 6.72 -6.82 -13.73
C GLU A 322 6.44 -5.96 -12.49
N HIS A 323 5.67 -4.90 -12.69
CA HIS A 323 5.20 -3.99 -11.63
C HIS A 323 3.93 -3.29 -12.08
N GLU A 324 3.22 -2.70 -11.13
CA GLU A 324 2.04 -1.89 -11.40
C GLU A 324 2.24 -0.47 -10.87
N THR A 325 1.60 0.50 -11.52
CA THR A 325 1.63 1.89 -11.09
C THR A 325 0.22 2.47 -11.03
N TYR A 326 0.03 3.42 -10.11
CA TYR A 326 -1.12 4.31 -10.07
C TYR A 326 -0.64 5.71 -9.70
N PHE A 327 -0.26 6.47 -10.71
CA PHE A 327 0.21 7.85 -10.55
C PHE A 327 -0.92 8.81 -10.84
N VAL A 328 -1.14 9.77 -9.93
CA VAL A 328 -2.19 10.78 -10.04
C VAL A 328 -1.54 12.13 -10.33
N ASP A 329 -1.84 12.68 -11.51
CA ASP A 329 -1.24 13.92 -11.98
C ASP A 329 -1.77 15.11 -11.18
N GLY A 330 -0.86 15.95 -10.67
CA GLY A 330 -1.17 17.10 -9.85
C GLY A 330 -1.61 16.78 -8.42
N ALA A 331 -1.64 15.50 -8.02
CA ALA A 331 -1.95 15.15 -6.65
C ALA A 331 -0.72 15.28 -5.75
N GLU A 332 -0.95 15.69 -4.52
CA GLU A 332 0.04 15.87 -3.47
C GLU A 332 0.24 14.59 -2.64
N HIS A 333 0.89 14.70 -1.47
CA HIS A 333 1.08 13.61 -0.54
C HIS A 333 -0.26 13.16 0.08
N GLU A 334 -0.44 11.85 0.29
CA GLU A 334 -1.65 11.27 0.95
C GLU A 334 -2.98 11.67 0.28
N PHE A 335 -2.98 11.86 -1.03
CA PHE A 335 -4.14 12.30 -1.80
C PHE A 335 -5.38 11.38 -1.69
N TYR A 336 -5.26 10.19 -1.11
CA TYR A 336 -6.40 9.31 -0.84
C TYR A 336 -7.32 9.81 0.28
N ASP A 337 -6.90 10.79 1.07
CA ASP A 337 -7.74 11.48 2.04
C ASP A 337 -8.86 12.28 1.35
N ASP A 338 -8.66 12.61 0.07
CA ASP A 338 -9.75 13.06 -0.78
C ASP A 338 -10.62 11.85 -1.19
N TYR A 339 -11.90 11.88 -0.80
CA TYR A 339 -12.89 10.82 -1.04
C TYR A 339 -12.94 10.35 -2.50
N GLU A 340 -12.60 11.22 -3.46
CA GLU A 340 -12.53 10.87 -4.88
C GLU A 340 -11.45 9.81 -5.17
N TYR A 341 -10.35 9.82 -4.42
CA TYR A 341 -9.20 8.93 -4.65
C TYR A 341 -9.14 7.74 -3.70
N GLU A 342 -9.79 7.78 -2.53
CA GLU A 342 -9.74 6.69 -1.55
C GLU A 342 -10.12 5.35 -2.17
N LYS A 343 -11.29 5.27 -2.78
CA LYS A 343 -11.76 4.02 -3.36
C LYS A 343 -10.92 3.55 -4.56
N PRO A 344 -10.54 4.39 -5.54
CA PRO A 344 -9.62 3.99 -6.62
C PRO A 344 -8.29 3.45 -6.11
N VAL A 345 -7.68 4.05 -5.09
CA VAL A 345 -6.43 3.55 -4.48
C VAL A 345 -6.67 2.19 -3.83
N GLN A 346 -7.70 2.05 -2.99
CA GLN A 346 -8.05 0.78 -2.36
C GLN A 346 -8.31 -0.33 -3.39
N ASP A 347 -9.06 -0.04 -4.46
CA ASP A 347 -9.35 -0.99 -5.54
C ASP A 347 -8.05 -1.44 -6.24
N LYS A 348 -7.09 -0.55 -6.44
CA LYS A 348 -5.77 -0.89 -6.99
C LYS A 348 -4.99 -1.82 -6.05
N VAL A 349 -4.92 -1.48 -4.77
CA VAL A 349 -4.25 -2.27 -3.73
C VAL A 349 -4.86 -3.68 -3.65
N PHE A 350 -6.18 -3.78 -3.50
CA PHE A 350 -6.86 -5.07 -3.39
C PHE A 350 -6.72 -5.93 -4.65
N ASN A 351 -6.83 -5.34 -5.85
CA ASN A 351 -6.65 -6.05 -7.10
C ASN A 351 -5.22 -6.56 -7.29
N PHE A 352 -4.22 -5.76 -6.93
CA PHE A 352 -2.82 -6.18 -6.99
C PHE A 352 -2.55 -7.36 -6.05
N LEU A 353 -2.95 -7.26 -4.79
CA LEU A 353 -2.79 -8.32 -3.81
C LEU A 353 -3.59 -9.59 -4.17
N TYR A 354 -4.80 -9.43 -4.71
CA TYR A 354 -5.59 -10.55 -5.23
C TYR A 354 -4.85 -11.30 -6.34
N LYS A 355 -4.23 -10.61 -7.29
CA LYS A 355 -3.43 -11.23 -8.35
C LYS A 355 -2.29 -12.05 -7.77
N LEU A 356 -1.53 -11.48 -6.82
CA LEU A 356 -0.43 -12.17 -6.17
C LEU A 356 -0.89 -13.39 -5.37
N ALA A 357 -1.95 -13.24 -4.57
CA ALA A 357 -2.48 -14.32 -3.74
C ALA A 357 -3.13 -15.46 -4.55
N SER A 358 -3.62 -15.18 -5.75
CA SER A 358 -4.32 -16.15 -6.61
C SER A 358 -3.39 -16.87 -7.59
N ALA A 359 -2.23 -16.30 -7.91
CA ALA A 359 -1.32 -16.84 -8.93
C ALA A 359 -0.76 -18.23 -8.58
N GLU A 360 -0.56 -18.53 -7.31
CA GLU A 360 0.05 -19.80 -6.85
C GLU A 360 -0.92 -20.97 -6.69
N ASN A 361 -2.24 -20.74 -6.65
CA ASN A 361 -3.22 -21.84 -6.69
C ASN A 361 -3.22 -22.59 -8.03
N SER A 362 -2.46 -22.13 -9.02
CA SER A 362 -2.34 -22.74 -10.34
C SER A 362 -1.09 -23.63 -10.54
N GLY A 363 -0.30 -23.90 -9.50
CA GLY A 363 0.82 -24.88 -9.54
C GLY A 363 1.99 -24.52 -10.45
N SER A 364 2.25 -23.24 -10.68
CA SER A 364 3.33 -22.76 -11.54
C SER A 364 4.29 -21.84 -10.77
N THR A 365 5.52 -22.28 -10.55
CA THR A 365 6.64 -21.48 -10.03
C THR A 365 7.23 -20.51 -11.06
N ALA A 366 6.57 -20.31 -12.18
CA ALA A 366 6.80 -19.24 -13.12
C ALA A 366 5.51 -18.42 -13.18
N ILE A 367 5.57 -17.15 -12.85
CA ILE A 367 4.57 -16.20 -13.35
C ILE A 367 4.67 -16.30 -14.86
N LYS A 368 3.85 -17.20 -15.43
CA LYS A 368 3.67 -17.21 -16.88
C LYS A 368 3.19 -15.81 -17.20
N HIS A 369 3.90 -15.12 -18.09
CA HIS A 369 3.39 -13.94 -18.77
C HIS A 369 1.99 -14.25 -19.29
N ARG A 370 0.99 -14.18 -18.43
CA ARG A 370 -0.33 -13.84 -18.88
C ARG A 370 -0.17 -12.37 -19.24
N VAL A 371 -0.10 -12.11 -20.51
CA VAL A 371 -0.62 -10.87 -21.06
C VAL A 371 -2.02 -10.81 -20.48
N PHE A 372 -2.17 -10.12 -19.35
CA PHE A 372 -3.49 -9.78 -18.87
C PHE A 372 -4.05 -8.91 -20.00
N ALA A 373 -5.00 -9.48 -20.72
CA ALA A 373 -5.88 -8.65 -21.48
C ALA A 373 -6.27 -7.54 -20.51
N GLN A 374 -5.79 -6.33 -20.77
CA GLN A 374 -6.30 -5.11 -20.12
C GLN A 374 -7.77 -5.34 -19.97
N ALA A 375 -8.30 -5.10 -18.76
CA ALA A 375 -9.69 -5.38 -18.46
C ALA A 375 -10.54 -4.92 -19.68
N GLN A 376 -11.11 -5.87 -20.39
CA GLN A 376 -11.86 -5.66 -21.63
C GLN A 376 -13.22 -4.98 -21.36
N ASN A 377 -13.25 -4.09 -20.34
CA ASN A 377 -14.41 -3.30 -19.97
C ASN A 377 -14.14 -1.80 -19.98
N SER A 378 -13.04 -1.30 -20.56
CA SER A 378 -13.04 0.11 -20.94
C SER A 378 -13.90 0.26 -22.21
N ALA A 379 -14.95 1.05 -22.12
CA ALA A 379 -15.81 1.39 -23.24
C ALA A 379 -15.04 1.91 -24.48
N ILE A 380 -13.75 2.21 -24.30
CA ILE A 380 -12.87 2.77 -25.33
C ILE A 380 -11.47 2.21 -25.13
N GLN A 381 -10.88 1.68 -26.20
CA GLN A 381 -9.48 1.20 -26.24
C GLN A 381 -8.65 2.07 -27.18
N MET A 382 -7.43 2.38 -26.77
CA MET A 382 -6.44 3.10 -27.60
C MET A 382 -5.47 2.10 -28.21
N GLY A 383 -5.29 2.14 -29.51
CA GLY A 383 -4.33 1.33 -30.25
C GLY A 383 -3.42 2.22 -31.12
N LYS A 384 -2.44 1.64 -31.82
CA LYS A 384 -1.47 2.37 -32.66
C LYS A 384 -2.14 3.36 -33.63
N GLY A 385 -2.33 4.62 -33.16
CA GLY A 385 -2.92 5.70 -33.93
C GLY A 385 -4.44 5.68 -34.08
N ASN A 386 -5.14 4.72 -33.48
CA ASN A 386 -6.61 4.60 -33.54
C ASN A 386 -7.23 4.46 -32.14
N MET A 387 -8.45 4.93 -32.02
CA MET A 387 -9.32 4.76 -30.87
C MET A 387 -10.47 3.81 -31.24
N TYR A 388 -10.69 2.77 -30.43
CA TYR A 388 -11.74 1.76 -30.64
C TYR A 388 -12.85 1.93 -29.61
N PHE A 389 -14.10 1.98 -30.06
CA PHE A 389 -15.28 2.05 -29.22
C PHE A 389 -15.79 0.65 -28.88
N ASN A 390 -15.48 0.14 -27.69
CA ASN A 390 -15.97 -1.15 -27.16
C ASN A 390 -17.21 -1.01 -26.29
N ILE A 391 -18.11 -0.10 -26.66
CA ILE A 391 -19.34 0.18 -25.91
C ILE A 391 -20.35 -0.92 -26.19
N ALA A 392 -20.86 -1.57 -25.14
CA ALA A 392 -21.78 -2.71 -25.30
C ALA A 392 -23.15 -2.33 -25.88
N ARG A 393 -23.54 -1.07 -25.84
CA ARG A 393 -24.81 -0.54 -26.41
C ARG A 393 -24.66 0.91 -26.81
N GLY A 394 -25.05 1.25 -28.01
CA GLY A 394 -25.19 2.61 -28.51
C GLY A 394 -24.75 2.77 -29.98
N ASN A 395 -25.61 3.33 -30.80
CA ASN A 395 -25.27 3.73 -32.15
C ASN A 395 -25.17 5.26 -32.20
N ASN A 396 -24.18 5.80 -32.94
CA ASN A 396 -24.02 7.24 -33.15
C ASN A 396 -23.76 8.08 -31.89
N LEU A 397 -22.95 7.56 -30.93
CA LEU A 397 -22.53 8.33 -29.77
C LEU A 397 -21.65 9.50 -30.20
N LYS A 398 -21.99 10.69 -29.73
CA LYS A 398 -21.16 11.88 -29.95
C LYS A 398 -19.93 11.82 -29.13
N TYR A 399 -18.77 12.11 -29.73
CA TYR A 399 -17.50 12.28 -29.01
C TYR A 399 -16.84 13.62 -29.33
N ALA A 400 -16.04 14.11 -28.39
CA ALA A 400 -15.15 15.25 -28.55
C ALA A 400 -13.79 14.94 -27.96
N ILE A 401 -12.71 15.23 -28.67
CA ILE A 401 -11.34 15.22 -28.18
C ILE A 401 -10.92 16.66 -27.99
N MET A 402 -10.41 16.96 -26.80
CA MET A 402 -9.97 18.28 -26.40
C MET A 402 -8.46 18.26 -26.07
N ASP A 403 -7.76 19.35 -26.36
CA ASP A 403 -6.42 19.58 -25.88
C ASP A 403 -6.43 19.96 -24.36
N ILE A 404 -5.26 20.04 -23.74
CA ILE A 404 -5.11 20.42 -22.33
C ILE A 404 -5.63 21.82 -21.99
N ARG A 405 -5.90 22.67 -23.01
CA ARG A 405 -6.48 24.02 -22.86
C ARG A 405 -8.02 23.98 -22.97
N GLY A 406 -8.59 22.79 -23.09
CA GLY A 406 -10.05 22.60 -23.24
C GLY A 406 -10.60 22.91 -24.65
N ARG A 407 -9.75 23.15 -25.65
CA ARG A 407 -10.20 23.37 -27.02
C ARG A 407 -10.50 22.05 -27.68
N SER A 408 -11.67 21.92 -28.29
CA SER A 408 -12.02 20.76 -29.09
C SER A 408 -11.14 20.71 -30.36
N VAL A 409 -10.36 19.64 -30.49
CA VAL A 409 -9.45 19.39 -31.62
C VAL A 409 -9.97 18.34 -32.57
N MET A 410 -10.91 17.52 -32.13
CA MET A 410 -11.62 16.54 -32.96
C MET A 410 -13.02 16.27 -32.41
N THR A 411 -14.03 16.17 -33.26
CA THR A 411 -15.38 15.79 -32.86
C THR A 411 -15.97 14.85 -33.90
N GLY A 412 -16.89 14.00 -33.48
CA GLY A 412 -17.55 13.07 -34.38
C GLY A 412 -18.64 12.26 -33.69
N LYS A 413 -19.09 11.25 -34.41
CA LYS A 413 -19.97 10.21 -33.88
C LYS A 413 -19.35 8.87 -34.17
N ALA A 414 -19.47 7.94 -33.22
CA ALA A 414 -19.01 6.57 -33.40
C ALA A 414 -20.00 5.58 -32.78
N SER A 415 -20.04 4.40 -33.34
CA SER A 415 -20.85 3.27 -32.86
C SER A 415 -19.99 2.20 -32.24
N ALA A 416 -20.59 1.31 -31.50
CA ALA A 416 -19.90 0.15 -30.91
C ALA A 416 -19.11 -0.62 -31.98
N GLY A 417 -17.85 -0.95 -31.68
CA GLY A 417 -16.94 -1.63 -32.61
C GLY A 417 -16.29 -0.75 -33.67
N GLN A 418 -16.60 0.53 -33.76
CA GLN A 418 -15.94 1.44 -34.70
C GLN A 418 -14.59 1.93 -34.16
N SER A 419 -13.64 2.13 -35.09
CA SER A 419 -12.39 2.84 -34.82
C SER A 419 -12.43 4.27 -35.31
N VAL A 420 -11.78 5.16 -34.58
CA VAL A 420 -11.55 6.55 -34.97
C VAL A 420 -10.06 6.76 -35.16
N ASP A 421 -9.69 7.27 -36.33
CA ASP A 421 -8.32 7.59 -36.68
C ASP A 421 -7.85 8.85 -35.92
N LEU A 422 -6.78 8.73 -35.17
CA LEU A 422 -6.16 9.81 -34.41
C LEU A 422 -4.87 10.34 -35.06
N THR A 423 -4.55 9.88 -36.26
CA THR A 423 -3.28 10.24 -36.95
C THR A 423 -3.16 11.74 -37.23
N ALA A 424 -4.27 12.45 -37.28
CA ALA A 424 -4.32 13.91 -37.46
C ALA A 424 -3.93 14.69 -36.18
N LEU A 425 -3.88 14.05 -35.01
CA LEU A 425 -3.51 14.72 -33.76
C LEU A 425 -2.00 14.70 -33.59
N ASN A 426 -1.42 15.81 -33.15
CA ASN A 426 0.00 15.93 -32.83
C ASN A 426 0.36 15.18 -31.53
N ASN A 427 1.67 15.01 -31.28
CA ASN A 427 2.12 14.53 -29.97
C ASN A 427 1.61 15.47 -28.87
N GLY A 428 1.01 14.92 -27.84
CA GLY A 428 0.39 15.70 -26.78
C GLY A 428 -0.56 14.90 -25.90
N VAL A 429 -1.10 15.60 -24.90
CA VAL A 429 -2.10 15.04 -23.98
C VAL A 429 -3.47 15.58 -24.38
N TYR A 430 -4.45 14.69 -24.35
CA TYR A 430 -5.82 14.96 -24.80
C TYR A 430 -6.83 14.40 -23.81
N VAL A 431 -8.03 14.99 -23.81
CA VAL A 431 -9.20 14.49 -23.07
C VAL A 431 -10.28 14.11 -24.08
N LEU A 432 -10.70 12.85 -24.01
CA LEU A 432 -11.84 12.36 -24.77
C LEU A 432 -13.11 12.46 -23.92
N ARG A 433 -14.15 13.07 -24.46
CA ARG A 433 -15.51 13.01 -23.92
C ARG A 433 -16.41 12.26 -24.89
N VAL A 434 -17.14 11.28 -24.38
CA VAL A 434 -18.16 10.53 -25.12
C VAL A 434 -19.49 10.72 -24.39
N GLN A 435 -20.56 10.89 -25.15
CA GLN A 435 -21.89 11.09 -24.59
C GLN A 435 -22.30 9.92 -23.70
N GLY A 436 -22.57 10.19 -22.43
CA GLY A 436 -22.97 9.18 -21.43
C GLY A 436 -21.82 8.43 -20.75
N GLU A 437 -20.56 8.75 -21.10
CA GLU A 437 -19.37 8.12 -20.53
C GLU A 437 -18.51 9.12 -19.73
N LYS A 438 -17.70 8.62 -18.81
CA LYS A 438 -16.70 9.44 -18.11
C LYS A 438 -15.64 9.94 -19.10
N ALA A 439 -15.12 11.13 -18.85
CA ALA A 439 -14.01 11.68 -19.62
C ALA A 439 -12.75 10.80 -19.47
N ILE A 440 -12.05 10.57 -20.57
CA ILE A 440 -10.84 9.73 -20.61
C ILE A 440 -9.66 10.59 -21.10
N ARG A 441 -8.61 10.67 -20.28
CA ARG A 441 -7.35 11.31 -20.67
C ARG A 441 -6.46 10.29 -21.39
N PHE A 442 -5.79 10.72 -22.46
CA PHE A 442 -4.84 9.89 -23.19
C PHE A 442 -3.72 10.71 -23.79
N SER A 443 -2.59 10.08 -24.10
CA SER A 443 -1.43 10.71 -24.70
C SER A 443 -1.17 10.14 -26.11
N ILE A 444 -0.78 10.99 -27.03
CA ILE A 444 -0.24 10.59 -28.33
C ILE A 444 1.26 10.87 -28.30
N THR A 445 2.06 9.82 -28.51
CA THR A 445 3.52 9.88 -28.67
C THR A 445 3.87 9.09 -29.92
N ARG A 446 4.54 9.73 -30.88
CA ARG A 446 5.00 9.11 -32.13
C ARG A 446 6.50 9.21 -32.23
#